data_06a4e7a09f1ccd8de16d8e8149681052
#
_entry.id   06a4e7a09f1ccd8de16d8e8149681052
#
_cell.length_a   1.000
_cell.length_b   1.000
_cell.length_c   1.000
_cell.angle_alpha   90.00
_cell.angle_beta   90.00
_cell.angle_gamma   90.00
#
_symmetry.space_group_name_H-M   'P 1'
#
loop_
_entity.id
_entity.type
_entity.pdbx_description
1 polymer ?
#
loop_
_entity_poly.entity_id
_entity_poly.type
_entity_poly.pdbx_seq_one_letter_code
_entity_poly.pdbx_strand_id
1 'polypeptide(L)'
;MANKPQHDPAAYRSRVLPPINIRKWVEENRDRLKPPVGNQYLYDGDGFFVMVIGGPNARNDFHMSNSEEYFYQLQGDIVVRIAENGEIKDVPVREGETFFVPGGVPHAPTRPPGTIGIVVELRRPAGETEHQQFYCDQCGKLVYDKKFDCADIVEHFAQSMEEFWANAALSTCRSCGTRVKKPTPIKRIIFEPKVVIERE
;
A
#
# COMPACT_ATOMS: atom_id res chain seq x y z
N MET A 1 -13.53 0.89 -15.46
CA MET A 1 -14.54 0.69 -14.38
C MET A 1 -14.05 -0.51 -13.59
N ALA A 2 -13.46 -0.27 -12.41
CA ALA A 2 -13.04 -1.34 -11.53
C ALA A 2 -14.30 -2.08 -11.07
N ASN A 3 -14.38 -3.39 -11.35
CA ASN A 3 -15.41 -4.24 -10.80
C ASN A 3 -15.26 -4.20 -9.27
N LYS A 4 -16.13 -3.44 -8.59
CA LYS A 4 -16.29 -3.59 -7.15
C LYS A 4 -16.51 -5.08 -6.90
N PRO A 5 -15.75 -5.72 -6.01
CA PRO A 5 -16.07 -7.09 -5.64
C PRO A 5 -17.54 -7.07 -5.19
N GLN A 6 -18.31 -8.07 -5.64
CA GLN A 6 -19.65 -8.33 -5.11
C GLN A 6 -19.51 -8.88 -3.67
N HIS A 7 -18.85 -8.14 -2.81
CA HIS A 7 -18.91 -8.32 -1.39
C HIS A 7 -20.02 -7.40 -0.91
N ASP A 8 -21.16 -7.99 -0.64
CA ASP A 8 -22.18 -7.32 0.14
C ASP A 8 -21.62 -7.19 1.58
N PRO A 9 -21.19 -5.98 2.01
CA PRO A 9 -20.67 -5.78 3.37
C PRO A 9 -21.70 -6.19 4.43
N ALA A 10 -23.00 -6.11 4.11
CA ALA A 10 -24.06 -6.55 4.99
C ALA A 10 -24.05 -8.07 5.23
N ALA A 11 -23.54 -8.86 4.29
CA ALA A 11 -23.45 -10.31 4.46
C ALA A 11 -22.42 -10.73 5.51
N TYR A 12 -21.42 -9.90 5.79
CA TYR A 12 -20.37 -10.15 6.79
C TYR A 12 -20.78 -9.77 8.22
N ARG A 13 -21.76 -8.87 8.36
CA ARG A 13 -22.12 -8.24 9.64
C ARG A 13 -22.97 -9.08 10.57
N SER A 14 -23.54 -10.18 10.10
CA SER A 14 -24.56 -10.90 10.87
C SER A 14 -24.33 -12.40 11.08
N ARG A 15 -23.26 -12.99 10.57
CA ARG A 15 -23.01 -14.43 10.73
C ARG A 15 -21.53 -14.79 10.72
N VAL A 16 -21.21 -15.86 11.44
CA VAL A 16 -19.88 -16.50 11.39
C VAL A 16 -19.69 -17.10 10.00
N LEU A 17 -18.61 -16.68 9.31
CA LEU A 17 -18.21 -17.25 8.03
C LEU A 17 -17.39 -18.54 8.24
N PRO A 18 -17.43 -19.49 7.29
CA PRO A 18 -16.56 -20.66 7.37
C PRO A 18 -15.08 -20.25 7.25
N PRO A 19 -14.15 -21.04 7.80
CA PRO A 19 -12.74 -20.81 7.63
C PRO A 19 -12.34 -20.79 6.15
N ILE A 20 -11.41 -19.91 5.79
CA ILE A 20 -10.85 -19.79 4.45
C ILE A 20 -9.44 -20.38 4.44
N ASN A 21 -9.17 -21.33 3.54
CA ASN A 21 -7.80 -21.72 3.25
C ASN A 21 -7.17 -20.67 2.34
N ILE A 22 -6.28 -19.85 2.92
CA ILE A 22 -5.72 -18.68 2.23
C ILE A 22 -4.91 -19.04 0.98
N ARG A 23 -4.15 -20.14 1.01
CA ARG A 23 -3.37 -20.58 -0.17
C ARG A 23 -4.29 -20.96 -1.33
N LYS A 24 -5.34 -21.74 -1.06
CA LYS A 24 -6.36 -22.10 -2.05
C LYS A 24 -7.09 -20.84 -2.56
N TRP A 25 -7.46 -19.91 -1.68
CA TRP A 25 -8.10 -18.67 -2.07
C TRP A 25 -7.22 -17.84 -3.01
N VAL A 26 -5.93 -17.73 -2.73
CA VAL A 26 -4.95 -17.04 -3.60
C VAL A 26 -4.87 -17.71 -4.98
N GLU A 27 -4.81 -19.02 -5.05
CA GLU A 27 -4.79 -19.76 -6.33
C GLU A 27 -6.04 -19.48 -7.16
N GLU A 28 -7.21 -19.52 -6.55
CA GLU A 28 -8.51 -19.27 -7.19
C GLU A 28 -8.71 -17.80 -7.62
N ASN A 29 -7.97 -16.86 -7.04
CA ASN A 29 -8.11 -15.42 -7.30
C ASN A 29 -6.86 -14.76 -7.90
N ARG A 30 -5.87 -15.52 -8.39
CA ARG A 30 -4.60 -14.97 -8.93
C ARG A 30 -4.80 -13.90 -9.98
N ASP A 31 -5.80 -14.04 -10.83
CA ASP A 31 -6.07 -13.08 -11.91
C ASP A 31 -6.58 -11.73 -11.38
N ARG A 32 -7.15 -11.69 -10.19
CA ARG A 32 -7.60 -10.49 -9.50
C ARG A 32 -6.51 -9.80 -8.69
N LEU A 33 -5.38 -10.48 -8.46
CA LEU A 33 -4.22 -9.99 -7.71
C LEU A 33 -3.13 -9.39 -8.62
N LYS A 34 -3.48 -9.02 -9.83
CA LYS A 34 -2.59 -8.41 -10.83
C LYS A 34 -2.82 -6.90 -10.95
N PRO A 35 -1.82 -6.14 -11.43
CA PRO A 35 -2.02 -4.74 -11.79
C PRO A 35 -3.22 -4.54 -12.76
N PRO A 36 -3.87 -3.37 -12.76
CA PRO A 36 -3.52 -2.16 -12.01
C PRO A 36 -3.93 -2.16 -10.53
N VAL A 37 -4.79 -3.08 -10.10
CA VAL A 37 -5.28 -3.16 -8.70
C VAL A 37 -5.06 -4.57 -8.18
N GLY A 38 -3.99 -4.78 -7.43
CA GLY A 38 -3.64 -6.07 -6.81
C GLY A 38 -4.29 -6.33 -5.45
N ASN A 39 -5.15 -5.43 -4.96
CA ASN A 39 -5.75 -5.51 -3.62
C ASN A 39 -7.13 -6.14 -3.67
N GLN A 40 -7.38 -7.14 -2.86
CA GLN A 40 -8.69 -7.78 -2.72
C GLN A 40 -9.05 -7.95 -1.25
N TYR A 41 -10.27 -7.59 -0.88
CA TYR A 41 -10.77 -7.87 0.47
C TYR A 41 -10.97 -9.37 0.65
N LEU A 42 -10.37 -9.93 1.69
CA LEU A 42 -10.62 -11.28 2.19
C LEU A 42 -11.76 -11.26 3.22
N TYR A 43 -11.70 -10.29 4.14
CA TYR A 43 -12.73 -10.00 5.13
C TYR A 43 -12.94 -8.49 5.20
N ASP A 44 -14.19 -8.09 5.34
CA ASP A 44 -14.61 -6.69 5.41
C ASP A 44 -15.54 -6.48 6.62
N GLY A 45 -14.95 -6.46 7.82
CA GLY A 45 -15.66 -6.31 9.09
C GLY A 45 -15.91 -4.86 9.51
N ASP A 46 -16.69 -4.65 10.56
CA ASP A 46 -17.00 -3.31 11.09
C ASP A 46 -15.79 -2.68 11.83
N GLY A 47 -14.98 -3.48 12.53
CA GLY A 47 -13.83 -2.99 13.30
C GLY A 47 -12.53 -3.00 12.53
N PHE A 48 -12.37 -3.95 11.64
CA PHE A 48 -11.18 -4.09 10.80
C PHE A 48 -11.50 -4.81 9.50
N PHE A 49 -10.60 -4.71 8.55
CA PHE A 49 -10.65 -5.47 7.30
C PHE A 49 -9.32 -6.18 7.04
N VAL A 50 -9.40 -7.23 6.25
CA VAL A 50 -8.25 -8.03 5.82
C VAL A 50 -8.18 -8.01 4.31
N MET A 51 -7.04 -7.59 3.76
CA MET A 51 -6.79 -7.61 2.33
C MET A 51 -5.72 -8.63 1.97
N VAL A 52 -5.85 -9.24 0.81
CA VAL A 52 -4.78 -9.92 0.10
C VAL A 52 -4.26 -8.99 -0.98
N ILE A 53 -2.95 -8.79 -1.02
CA ILE A 53 -2.30 -7.84 -1.91
C ILE A 53 -1.24 -8.54 -2.75
N GLY A 54 -1.35 -8.41 -4.08
CA GLY A 54 -0.38 -8.93 -5.05
C GLY A 54 0.55 -7.86 -5.60
N GLY A 55 1.79 -8.25 -5.93
CA GLY A 55 2.73 -7.46 -6.73
C GLY A 55 2.72 -7.84 -8.21
N PRO A 56 3.33 -7.01 -9.11
CA PRO A 56 4.08 -5.81 -8.79
C PRO A 56 3.20 -4.60 -8.51
N ASN A 57 3.74 -3.60 -7.80
CA ASN A 57 3.13 -2.30 -7.70
C ASN A 57 3.98 -1.20 -8.37
N ALA A 58 3.33 -0.08 -8.72
CA ALA A 58 3.94 1.06 -9.40
C ALA A 58 3.55 2.37 -8.69
N ARG A 59 3.82 2.45 -7.39
CA ARG A 59 3.51 3.63 -6.57
C ARG A 59 4.75 4.12 -5.83
N ASN A 60 4.78 5.40 -5.47
CA ASN A 60 5.84 6.04 -4.69
C ASN A 60 5.30 6.99 -3.61
N ASP A 61 4.00 6.89 -3.35
CA ASP A 61 3.37 7.54 -2.22
C ASP A 61 3.56 6.73 -0.94
N PHE A 62 3.52 7.44 0.18
CA PHE A 62 3.50 6.89 1.52
C PHE A 62 2.10 7.11 2.09
N HIS A 63 1.49 6.04 2.54
CA HIS A 63 0.26 6.08 3.31
C HIS A 63 0.58 6.40 4.77
N MET A 64 -0.25 7.23 5.40
CA MET A 64 -0.22 7.45 6.84
C MET A 64 -1.64 7.64 7.36
N SER A 65 -1.99 6.88 8.36
CA SER A 65 -3.22 7.01 9.14
C SER A 65 -2.89 6.98 10.64
N ASN A 66 -3.84 7.31 11.50
CA ASN A 66 -3.66 7.13 12.94
C ASN A 66 -3.87 5.67 13.38
N SER A 67 -4.36 4.83 12.48
CA SER A 67 -4.59 3.41 12.74
C SER A 67 -3.33 2.59 12.48
N GLU A 68 -3.24 1.49 13.20
CA GLU A 68 -2.17 0.52 13.06
C GLU A 68 -2.42 -0.40 11.86
N GLU A 69 -1.33 -0.89 11.24
CA GLU A 69 -1.39 -1.87 10.17
C GLU A 69 -0.52 -3.08 10.49
N TYR A 70 -1.07 -4.27 10.25
CA TYR A 70 -0.35 -5.53 10.39
C TYR A 70 -0.15 -6.17 9.02
N PHE A 71 1.09 -6.54 8.72
CA PHE A 71 1.51 -7.21 7.50
C PHE A 71 1.93 -8.64 7.79
N TYR A 72 1.50 -9.58 6.96
CA TYR A 72 2.05 -10.93 6.87
C TYR A 72 2.43 -11.23 5.43
N GLN A 73 3.69 -11.57 5.19
CA GLN A 73 4.19 -11.85 3.85
C GLN A 73 4.02 -13.34 3.53
N LEU A 74 3.01 -13.67 2.71
CA LEU A 74 2.62 -15.05 2.42
C LEU A 74 3.49 -15.69 1.34
N GLN A 75 3.94 -14.91 0.34
CA GLN A 75 4.74 -15.40 -0.79
C GLN A 75 5.68 -14.30 -1.28
N GLY A 76 6.96 -14.65 -1.43
CA GLY A 76 8.03 -13.77 -1.90
C GLY A 76 8.33 -12.62 -0.93
N ASP A 77 9.44 -11.94 -1.15
CA ASP A 77 9.96 -10.89 -0.27
C ASP A 77 9.57 -9.50 -0.76
N ILE A 78 9.30 -8.60 0.18
CA ILE A 78 8.99 -7.19 -0.10
C ILE A 78 9.87 -6.26 0.71
N VAL A 79 9.80 -4.97 0.41
CA VAL A 79 10.31 -3.91 1.28
C VAL A 79 9.16 -2.98 1.66
N VAL A 80 9.03 -2.69 2.94
CA VAL A 80 8.18 -1.61 3.44
C VAL A 80 9.09 -0.41 3.72
N ARG A 81 8.95 0.64 2.92
CA ARG A 81 9.65 1.90 3.15
C ARG A 81 8.91 2.68 4.22
N ILE A 82 9.60 3.18 5.22
CA ILE A 82 9.04 4.02 6.29
C ILE A 82 9.72 5.37 6.31
N ALA A 83 8.96 6.46 6.54
CA ALA A 83 9.51 7.78 6.75
C ALA A 83 9.48 8.10 8.25
N GLU A 84 10.63 8.20 8.88
CA GLU A 84 10.78 8.43 10.31
C GLU A 84 11.94 9.40 10.57
N ASN A 85 11.72 10.41 11.43
CA ASN A 85 12.73 11.40 11.82
C ASN A 85 13.39 12.13 10.63
N GLY A 86 12.66 12.32 9.53
CA GLY A 86 13.16 12.99 8.31
C GLY A 86 14.01 12.12 7.40
N GLU A 87 14.10 10.83 7.68
CA GLU A 87 14.80 9.83 6.88
C GLU A 87 13.83 8.77 6.35
N ILE A 88 14.17 8.20 5.19
CA ILE A 88 13.46 7.05 4.64
C ILE A 88 14.29 5.81 4.90
N LYS A 89 13.69 4.84 5.59
CA LYS A 89 14.28 3.54 5.90
C LYS A 89 13.58 2.46 5.10
N ASP A 90 14.35 1.55 4.53
CA ASP A 90 13.85 0.39 3.81
C ASP A 90 13.88 -0.84 4.74
N VAL A 91 12.71 -1.33 5.11
CA VAL A 91 12.53 -2.49 6.00
C VAL A 91 12.19 -3.71 5.15
N PRO A 92 13.13 -4.68 4.98
CA PRO A 92 12.83 -5.96 4.35
C PRO A 92 11.80 -6.74 5.17
N VAL A 93 10.81 -7.31 4.46
CA VAL A 93 9.84 -8.25 5.05
C VAL A 93 9.87 -9.51 4.17
N ARG A 94 10.43 -10.59 4.70
CA ARG A 94 10.64 -11.84 3.99
C ARG A 94 9.39 -12.70 3.96
N GLU A 95 9.35 -13.64 3.04
CA GLU A 95 8.30 -14.68 3.04
C GLU A 95 8.23 -15.35 4.42
N GLY A 96 7.02 -15.46 4.98
CA GLY A 96 6.75 -16.01 6.30
C GLY A 96 6.90 -15.00 7.46
N GLU A 97 7.44 -13.81 7.20
CA GLU A 97 7.59 -12.78 8.24
C GLU A 97 6.34 -11.91 8.40
N THR A 98 6.26 -11.30 9.58
CA THR A 98 5.24 -10.29 9.92
C THR A 98 5.91 -8.95 10.18
N PHE A 99 5.18 -7.88 9.89
CA PHE A 99 5.63 -6.53 10.18
C PHE A 99 4.46 -5.70 10.71
N PHE A 100 4.71 -4.93 11.76
CA PHE A 100 3.71 -4.06 12.37
C PHE A 100 4.11 -2.61 12.16
N VAL A 101 3.18 -1.82 11.61
CA VAL A 101 3.34 -0.38 11.42
C VAL A 101 2.45 0.35 12.42
N PRO A 102 3.03 1.09 13.38
CA PRO A 102 2.26 1.92 14.30
C PRO A 102 1.49 3.02 13.59
N GLY A 103 0.38 3.46 14.19
CA GLY A 103 -0.33 4.63 13.72
C GLY A 103 0.57 5.88 13.67
N GLY A 104 0.35 6.74 12.68
CA GLY A 104 1.13 7.96 12.45
C GLY A 104 2.47 7.76 11.75
N VAL A 105 2.83 6.53 11.36
CA VAL A 105 4.06 6.24 10.61
C VAL A 105 3.78 6.19 9.11
N PRO A 106 4.31 7.15 8.32
CA PRO A 106 4.19 7.09 6.86
C PRO A 106 4.96 5.89 6.30
N HIS A 107 4.28 5.08 5.49
CA HIS A 107 4.88 3.85 4.95
C HIS A 107 4.43 3.56 3.52
N ALA A 108 5.27 2.86 2.78
CA ALA A 108 5.08 2.53 1.37
C ALA A 108 5.52 1.08 1.10
N PRO A 109 4.59 0.11 1.08
CA PRO A 109 4.93 -1.25 0.70
C PRO A 109 5.36 -1.33 -0.77
N THR A 110 6.55 -1.86 -1.02
CA THR A 110 7.18 -2.00 -2.34
C THR A 110 7.20 -3.46 -2.71
N ARG A 111 6.40 -3.85 -3.71
CA ARG A 111 6.10 -5.24 -4.05
C ARG A 111 6.58 -5.59 -5.46
N PRO A 112 7.56 -6.48 -5.64
CA PRO A 112 7.93 -7.01 -6.96
C PRO A 112 6.93 -8.05 -7.47
N PRO A 113 7.05 -8.49 -8.76
CA PRO A 113 6.21 -9.54 -9.31
C PRO A 113 6.22 -10.83 -8.49
N GLY A 114 5.07 -11.51 -8.45
CA GLY A 114 4.93 -12.81 -7.79
C GLY A 114 4.83 -12.78 -6.27
N THR A 115 4.81 -11.59 -5.67
CA THR A 115 4.63 -11.45 -4.21
C THR A 115 3.17 -11.40 -3.83
N ILE A 116 2.83 -12.04 -2.70
CA ILE A 116 1.50 -12.02 -2.07
C ILE A 116 1.68 -11.73 -0.59
N GLY A 117 0.94 -10.75 -0.11
CA GLY A 117 0.88 -10.41 1.31
C GLY A 117 -0.54 -10.29 1.82
N ILE A 118 -0.69 -10.38 3.13
CA ILE A 118 -1.92 -10.09 3.85
C ILE A 118 -1.68 -8.82 4.64
N VAL A 119 -2.65 -7.91 4.58
CA VAL A 119 -2.67 -6.68 5.38
C VAL A 119 -3.96 -6.64 6.18
N VAL A 120 -3.83 -6.38 7.47
CA VAL A 120 -4.95 -6.13 8.39
C VAL A 120 -4.91 -4.68 8.80
N GLU A 121 -6.01 -3.98 8.58
CA GLU A 121 -6.14 -2.56 8.92
C GLU A 121 -7.41 -2.33 9.74
N LEU A 122 -7.33 -1.43 10.71
CA LEU A 122 -8.50 -0.99 11.45
C LEU A 122 -9.39 -0.09 10.58
N ARG A 123 -10.69 -0.17 10.79
CA ARG A 123 -11.61 0.83 10.23
C ARG A 123 -11.36 2.18 10.88
N ARG A 124 -11.33 3.22 10.05
CA ARG A 124 -11.16 4.59 10.55
C ARG A 124 -12.48 5.08 11.11
N PRO A 125 -12.48 5.76 12.27
CA PRO A 125 -13.65 6.49 12.74
C PRO A 125 -14.08 7.55 11.72
N ALA A 126 -15.37 7.86 11.68
CA ALA A 126 -15.88 8.93 10.84
C ALA A 126 -15.20 10.26 11.16
N GLY A 127 -14.73 10.97 10.12
CA GLY A 127 -14.01 12.23 10.25
C GLY A 127 -12.51 12.12 10.52
N GLU A 128 -11.97 10.91 10.61
CA GLU A 128 -10.52 10.69 10.61
C GLU A 128 -9.96 10.86 9.21
N THR A 129 -8.84 11.57 9.10
CA THR A 129 -8.20 11.85 7.82
C THR A 129 -7.04 10.90 7.56
N GLU A 130 -6.96 10.47 6.32
CA GLU A 130 -5.81 9.77 5.75
C GLU A 130 -4.83 10.78 5.17
N HIS A 131 -3.57 10.40 5.15
CA HIS A 131 -2.52 11.16 4.50
C HIS A 131 -1.91 10.34 3.37
N GLN A 132 -1.75 10.97 2.21
CA GLN A 132 -0.93 10.46 1.14
C GLN A 132 0.24 11.41 0.94
N GLN A 133 1.42 10.95 1.31
CA GLN A 133 2.63 11.74 1.32
C GLN A 133 3.57 11.32 0.19
N PHE A 134 4.25 12.29 -0.41
CA PHE A 134 5.26 12.07 -1.43
C PHE A 134 6.58 12.68 -1.00
N TYR A 135 7.63 11.90 -1.07
CA TYR A 135 8.98 12.32 -0.71
C TYR A 135 9.85 12.44 -1.96
N CYS A 136 10.83 13.33 -1.92
CA CYS A 136 11.77 13.54 -3.01
C CYS A 136 12.77 12.40 -3.10
N ASP A 137 12.87 11.77 -4.26
CA ASP A 137 13.83 10.67 -4.49
C ASP A 137 15.29 11.12 -4.41
N GLN A 138 15.55 12.44 -4.59
CA GLN A 138 16.91 12.99 -4.58
C GLN A 138 17.38 13.39 -3.18
N CYS A 139 16.53 14.03 -2.37
CA CYS A 139 16.94 14.62 -1.09
C CYS A 139 16.14 14.12 0.11
N GLY A 140 15.21 13.20 -0.07
CA GLY A 140 14.39 12.59 0.98
C GLY A 140 13.35 13.52 1.64
N LYS A 141 13.29 14.80 1.24
CA LYS A 141 12.36 15.76 1.86
C LYS A 141 10.93 15.53 1.40
N LEU A 142 9.96 15.81 2.30
CA LEU A 142 8.54 15.80 1.98
C LEU A 142 8.26 16.85 0.88
N VAL A 143 7.62 16.40 -0.20
CA VAL A 143 7.25 17.24 -1.34
C VAL A 143 5.78 17.66 -1.24
N TYR A 144 4.91 16.72 -0.93
CA TYR A 144 3.48 16.92 -0.87
C TYR A 144 2.84 16.02 0.19
N ASP A 145 1.85 16.54 0.89
CA ASP A 145 1.03 15.82 1.86
C ASP A 145 -0.44 16.14 1.57
N LYS A 146 -1.17 15.19 1.02
CA LYS A 146 -2.60 15.29 0.80
C LYS A 146 -3.34 14.63 1.95
N LYS A 147 -4.18 15.45 2.63
CA LYS A 147 -5.10 14.97 3.66
C LYS A 147 -6.50 14.86 3.07
N PHE A 148 -7.20 13.79 3.35
CA PHE A 148 -8.56 13.59 2.89
C PHE A 148 -9.32 12.57 3.74
N ASP A 149 -10.64 12.68 3.74
CA ASP A 149 -11.52 11.66 4.28
C ASP A 149 -11.60 10.52 3.25
N CYS A 150 -11.13 9.35 3.63
CA CYS A 150 -10.96 8.23 2.70
C CYS A 150 -12.14 7.26 2.82
N ALA A 151 -13.18 7.50 2.03
CA ALA A 151 -14.31 6.56 1.92
C ALA A 151 -13.97 5.31 1.09
N ASP A 152 -13.03 5.41 0.15
CA ASP A 152 -12.53 4.31 -0.68
C ASP A 152 -11.02 4.46 -0.90
N ILE A 153 -10.25 3.64 -0.18
CA ILE A 153 -8.79 3.71 -0.18
C ILE A 153 -8.19 3.46 -1.57
N VAL A 154 -8.81 2.62 -2.39
CA VAL A 154 -8.29 2.27 -3.72
C VAL A 154 -8.53 3.40 -4.71
N GLU A 155 -9.76 3.93 -4.76
CA GLU A 155 -10.15 4.96 -5.71
C GLU A 155 -9.52 6.32 -5.36
N HIS A 156 -9.63 6.76 -4.12
CA HIS A 156 -9.16 8.08 -3.70
C HIS A 156 -7.63 8.19 -3.77
N PHE A 157 -6.90 7.13 -3.39
CA PHE A 157 -5.44 7.11 -3.51
C PHE A 157 -5.00 7.14 -4.98
N ALA A 158 -5.65 6.38 -5.85
CA ALA A 158 -5.32 6.37 -7.28
C ALA A 158 -5.52 7.75 -7.91
N GLN A 159 -6.66 8.41 -7.64
CA GLN A 159 -6.94 9.76 -8.15
C GLN A 159 -5.92 10.78 -7.64
N SER A 160 -5.59 10.73 -6.36
CA SER A 160 -4.62 11.62 -5.74
C SER A 160 -3.20 11.45 -6.31
N MET A 161 -2.78 10.23 -6.59
CA MET A 161 -1.50 9.96 -7.26
C MET A 161 -1.45 10.58 -8.66
N GLU A 162 -2.47 10.39 -9.47
CA GLU A 162 -2.53 10.95 -10.83
C GLU A 162 -2.53 12.48 -10.80
N GLU A 163 -3.28 13.11 -9.88
CA GLU A 163 -3.28 14.55 -9.66
C GLU A 163 -1.87 15.07 -9.33
N PHE A 164 -1.19 14.41 -8.40
CA PHE A 164 0.17 14.78 -8.00
C PHE A 164 1.16 14.71 -9.18
N TRP A 165 1.19 13.59 -9.89
CA TRP A 165 2.15 13.42 -10.99
C TRP A 165 1.87 14.32 -12.19
N ALA A 166 0.60 14.61 -12.48
CA ALA A 166 0.21 15.52 -13.56
C ALA A 166 0.56 16.98 -13.26
N ASN A 167 0.58 17.39 -11.99
CA ASN A 167 0.79 18.77 -11.57
C ASN A 167 2.25 19.05 -11.19
N ALA A 168 2.98 19.78 -12.04
CA ALA A 168 4.38 20.12 -11.79
C ALA A 168 4.58 20.95 -10.51
N ALA A 169 3.65 21.82 -10.15
CA ALA A 169 3.75 22.64 -8.95
C ALA A 169 3.64 21.81 -7.66
N LEU A 170 2.85 20.72 -7.67
CA LEU A 170 2.73 19.79 -6.56
C LEU A 170 3.92 18.83 -6.49
N SER A 171 4.41 18.35 -7.64
CA SER A 171 5.41 17.28 -7.73
C SER A 171 6.86 17.77 -7.79
N THR A 172 7.11 19.08 -7.75
CA THR A 172 8.47 19.63 -7.69
C THR A 172 8.91 19.88 -6.26
N CYS A 173 10.01 19.26 -5.86
CA CYS A 173 10.61 19.44 -4.54
C CYS A 173 11.08 20.88 -4.34
N ARG A 174 10.54 21.56 -3.34
CA ARG A 174 10.92 22.95 -3.02
C ARG A 174 12.34 23.08 -2.48
N SER A 175 12.93 21.98 -1.98
CA SER A 175 14.27 21.99 -1.40
C SER A 175 15.38 21.82 -2.43
N CYS A 176 15.19 21.03 -3.50
CA CYS A 176 16.24 20.75 -4.47
C CYS A 176 15.80 20.90 -5.95
N GLY A 177 14.55 21.26 -6.21
CA GLY A 177 14.03 21.45 -7.56
C GLY A 177 13.74 20.18 -8.35
N THR A 178 14.02 18.99 -7.80
CA THR A 178 13.76 17.72 -8.46
C THR A 178 12.26 17.46 -8.57
N ARG A 179 11.80 17.06 -9.76
CA ARG A 179 10.43 16.66 -9.98
C ARG A 179 10.25 15.17 -9.66
N VAL A 180 9.36 14.85 -8.76
CA VAL A 180 8.92 13.47 -8.46
C VAL A 180 7.99 13.01 -9.59
N LYS A 181 8.38 11.95 -10.29
CA LYS A 181 7.65 11.42 -11.45
C LYS A 181 6.82 10.20 -11.08
N LYS A 182 5.85 9.89 -11.93
CA LYS A 182 5.14 8.60 -11.88
C LYS A 182 6.16 7.47 -12.03
N PRO A 183 6.22 6.52 -11.07
CA PRO A 183 7.15 5.42 -11.16
C PRO A 183 6.68 4.35 -12.14
N THR A 184 7.62 3.59 -12.70
CA THR A 184 7.33 2.34 -13.38
C THR A 184 7.14 1.19 -12.39
N PRO A 185 6.54 0.06 -12.81
CA PRO A 185 6.40 -1.11 -11.94
C PRO A 185 7.72 -1.58 -11.36
N ILE A 186 7.65 -2.17 -10.17
CA ILE A 186 8.82 -2.81 -9.56
C ILE A 186 9.16 -4.06 -10.37
N LYS A 187 10.43 -4.14 -10.81
CA LYS A 187 10.96 -5.31 -11.51
C LYS A 187 11.48 -6.36 -10.54
N ARG A 188 12.30 -5.95 -9.59
CA ARG A 188 12.85 -6.79 -8.52
C ARG A 188 13.40 -5.95 -7.36
N ILE A 189 13.63 -6.61 -6.23
CA ILE A 189 14.34 -6.04 -5.08
C ILE A 189 15.59 -6.88 -4.83
N ILE A 190 16.73 -6.21 -4.67
CA ILE A 190 17.99 -6.80 -4.23
C ILE A 190 18.17 -6.40 -2.78
N PHE A 191 18.44 -7.36 -1.89
CA PHE A 191 18.48 -7.11 -0.46
C PHE A 191 19.90 -6.96 0.08
N GLU A 192 20.89 -7.58 -0.56
CA GLU A 192 22.27 -7.57 -0.11
C GLU A 192 23.21 -6.98 -1.19
N PRO A 193 24.25 -6.25 -0.81
CA PRO A 193 24.66 -5.84 0.55
C PRO A 193 23.79 -4.70 1.12
N LYS A 194 22.90 -4.12 0.35
CA LYS A 194 21.91 -3.11 0.74
C LYS A 194 20.66 -3.26 -0.11
N VAL A 195 19.54 -2.75 0.38
CA VAL A 195 18.30 -2.76 -0.37
C VAL A 195 18.42 -1.89 -1.62
N VAL A 196 18.13 -2.48 -2.78
CA VAL A 196 18.02 -1.78 -4.06
C VAL A 196 16.71 -2.18 -4.73
N ILE A 197 15.87 -1.19 -5.03
CA ILE A 197 14.58 -1.38 -5.70
C ILE A 197 14.78 -1.05 -7.18
N GLU A 198 14.77 -2.07 -8.03
CA GLU A 198 14.83 -1.90 -9.48
C GLU A 198 13.42 -1.83 -10.07
N ARG A 199 13.22 -0.88 -10.99
CA ARG A 199 11.97 -0.67 -11.72
C ARG A 199 12.15 -1.00 -13.20
N GLU A 200 11.04 -1.23 -13.91
CA GLU A 200 11.02 -1.42 -15.36
C GLU A 200 11.43 -0.15 -16.12
#